data_73555da91770c64a12db5e7317a81468
#
_entry.id   73555da91770c64a12db5e7317a81468
#
_cell.length_a   1.000
_cell.length_b   1.000
_cell.length_c   1.000
_cell.angle_alpha   90.00
_cell.angle_beta   90.00
_cell.angle_gamma   90.00
#
_symmetry.space_group_name_H-M   'P 1'
#
loop_
_entity.id
_entity.type
_entity.pdbx_description
1 polymer ?
#
loop_
_entity_poly.entity_id
_entity_poly.type
_entity_poly.pdbx_seq_one_letter_code
_entity_poly.pdbx_strand_id
1 'polypeptide(L)'
;MRRLYDWVLSWAATPYGAWALAVLALAESSVFPIPPDPLLLALCLGVPAASMRFAALTTAASVLGGVIGYGIGAGAWHLFDQFFFEHIPGVSPESFARVQGLYGRYDFWVIFLAGLTPLPYKVFTLSAGVFAINFPVFVLASCISRGLRFFVLGGLVYRWGSALRGAIDRHFNTFTWIFGILLVAGFAVVALLR
;
A
#
# COMPACT_ATOMS: atom_id res chain seq x y z
N MET A 1 14.47 6.94 16.40
CA MET A 1 13.07 6.67 16.02
C MET A 1 12.07 7.60 16.69
N ARG A 2 12.19 7.88 18.00
CA ARG A 2 11.28 8.79 18.71
C ARG A 2 11.25 10.22 18.11
N ARG A 3 12.40 10.78 17.71
CA ARG A 3 12.47 12.09 17.03
C ARG A 3 11.74 12.14 15.70
N LEU A 4 11.76 11.04 14.93
CA LEU A 4 11.03 10.92 13.66
C LEU A 4 9.51 10.86 13.92
N TYR A 5 9.10 10.11 14.93
CA TYR A 5 7.70 10.04 15.39
C TYR A 5 7.19 11.40 15.83
N ASP A 6 7.95 12.11 16.69
CA ASP A 6 7.58 13.45 17.17
C ASP A 6 7.55 14.47 16.01
N TRP A 7 8.45 14.35 15.06
CA TRP A 7 8.47 15.18 13.85
C TRP A 7 7.22 14.91 12.97
N VAL A 8 6.86 13.64 12.76
CA VAL A 8 5.63 13.26 12.02
C VAL A 8 4.38 13.75 12.75
N LEU A 9 4.35 13.65 14.09
CA LEU A 9 3.24 14.19 14.89
C LEU A 9 3.15 15.72 14.80
N SER A 10 4.26 16.43 14.68
CA SER A 10 4.24 17.89 14.50
C SER A 10 3.58 18.29 13.19
N TRP A 11 3.71 17.48 12.12
CA TRP A 11 3.01 17.69 10.86
C TRP A 11 1.51 17.45 10.96
N ALA A 12 1.07 16.56 11.87
CA ALA A 12 -0.35 16.28 12.12
C ALA A 12 -1.10 17.53 12.61
N ALA A 13 -0.42 18.42 13.32
CA ALA A 13 -0.97 19.69 13.81
C ALA A 13 -0.99 20.81 12.75
N THR A 14 -0.43 20.57 11.55
CA THR A 14 -0.39 21.55 10.48
C THR A 14 -1.47 21.27 9.42
N PRO A 15 -1.97 22.29 8.71
CA PRO A 15 -2.90 22.09 7.59
C PRO A 15 -2.27 21.28 6.44
N TYR A 16 -0.95 21.19 6.40
CA TYR A 16 -0.20 20.45 5.38
C TYR A 16 -0.12 18.94 5.64
N GLY A 17 -0.39 18.46 6.87
CA GLY A 17 -0.33 17.04 7.22
C GLY A 17 -1.23 16.16 6.35
N ALA A 18 -2.45 16.63 6.07
CA ALA A 18 -3.38 15.92 5.18
C ALA A 18 -2.87 15.83 3.74
N TRP A 19 -2.27 16.91 3.22
CA TRP A 19 -1.68 16.92 1.88
C TRP A 19 -0.46 16.01 1.79
N ALA A 20 0.43 16.05 2.80
CA ALA A 20 1.58 15.15 2.88
C ALA A 20 1.13 13.68 2.89
N LEU A 21 0.07 13.36 3.64
CA LEU A 21 -0.53 12.02 3.67
C LEU A 21 -1.06 11.59 2.28
N ALA A 22 -1.79 12.49 1.60
CA ALA A 22 -2.33 12.20 0.28
C ALA A 22 -1.22 11.96 -0.74
N VAL A 23 -0.21 12.85 -0.78
CA VAL A 23 0.94 12.72 -1.69
C VAL A 23 1.72 11.43 -1.40
N LEU A 24 1.95 11.11 -0.13
CA LEU A 24 2.66 9.90 0.27
C LEU A 24 1.87 8.63 -0.14
N ALA A 25 0.55 8.60 0.09
CA ALA A 25 -0.29 7.47 -0.27
C ALA A 25 -0.36 7.25 -1.80
N LEU A 26 -0.43 8.34 -2.56
CA LEU A 26 -0.38 8.30 -4.03
C LEU A 26 0.98 7.79 -4.52
N ALA A 27 2.08 8.33 -3.99
CA ALA A 27 3.43 7.97 -4.38
C ALA A 27 3.76 6.51 -4.02
N GLU A 28 3.35 6.02 -2.82
CA GLU A 28 3.55 4.63 -2.38
C GLU A 28 2.88 3.64 -3.32
N SER A 29 1.65 3.94 -3.72
CA SER A 29 0.87 3.05 -4.57
C SER A 29 1.30 3.06 -6.03
N SER A 30 2.13 4.03 -6.44
CA SER A 30 2.68 4.13 -7.80
C SER A 30 4.13 3.64 -7.89
N VAL A 31 5.09 4.31 -7.21
CA VAL A 31 6.52 4.01 -7.37
C VAL A 31 7.33 4.08 -6.07
N PHE A 32 6.87 4.78 -5.04
CA PHE A 32 7.67 5.09 -3.86
C PHE A 32 7.53 4.04 -2.74
N PRO A 33 8.62 3.69 -1.99
CA PRO A 33 8.59 2.55 -1.06
C PRO A 33 8.21 2.89 0.39
N ILE A 34 7.66 4.08 0.69
CA ILE A 34 7.33 4.48 2.06
C ILE A 34 5.84 4.29 2.32
N PRO A 35 5.44 3.41 3.27
CA PRO A 35 4.02 3.18 3.57
C PRO A 35 3.38 4.41 4.22
N PRO A 36 2.14 4.78 3.85
CA PRO A 36 1.41 5.91 4.43
C PRO A 36 0.84 5.59 5.81
N ASP A 37 0.79 4.31 6.22
CA ASP A 37 0.15 3.87 7.47
C ASP A 37 0.69 4.58 8.72
N PRO A 38 2.03 4.76 8.92
CA PRO A 38 2.55 5.47 10.07
C PRO A 38 2.10 6.93 10.12
N LEU A 39 2.07 7.62 8.98
CA LEU A 39 1.62 9.02 8.91
C LEU A 39 0.10 9.11 9.12
N LEU A 40 -0.68 8.20 8.52
CA LEU A 40 -2.12 8.11 8.75
C LEU A 40 -2.42 7.92 10.24
N LEU A 41 -1.74 6.97 10.89
CA LEU A 41 -1.91 6.69 12.32
C LEU A 41 -1.57 7.91 13.17
N ALA A 42 -0.45 8.59 12.87
CA ALA A 42 -0.03 9.79 13.59
C ALA A 42 -1.05 10.94 13.47
N LEU A 43 -1.58 11.19 12.25
CA LEU A 43 -2.61 12.20 12.01
C LEU A 43 -3.91 11.85 12.72
N CYS A 44 -4.33 10.59 12.67
CA CYS A 44 -5.52 10.12 13.37
C CYS A 44 -5.36 10.25 14.91
N LEU A 45 -4.21 9.91 15.47
CA LEU A 45 -3.94 10.07 16.90
C LEU A 45 -3.84 11.55 17.31
N GLY A 46 -3.36 12.41 16.43
CA GLY A 46 -3.31 13.86 16.64
C GLY A 46 -4.72 14.49 16.67
N VAL A 47 -5.60 14.08 15.77
CA VAL A 47 -6.98 14.58 15.65
C VAL A 47 -7.95 13.41 15.45
N PRO A 48 -8.32 12.67 16.52
CA PRO A 48 -9.16 11.46 16.40
C PRO A 48 -10.51 11.70 15.72
N ALA A 49 -11.13 12.86 15.90
CA ALA A 49 -12.39 13.22 15.26
C ALA A 49 -12.29 13.31 13.72
N ALA A 50 -11.09 13.54 13.18
CA ALA A 50 -10.84 13.60 11.74
C ALA A 50 -10.38 12.27 11.12
N SER A 51 -10.23 11.19 11.91
CA SER A 51 -9.68 9.91 11.47
C SER A 51 -10.37 9.34 10.23
N MET A 52 -11.70 9.44 10.16
CA MET A 52 -12.47 8.97 9.00
C MET A 52 -12.18 9.78 7.73
N ARG A 53 -11.94 11.10 7.87
CA ARG A 53 -11.57 11.97 6.75
C ARG A 53 -10.16 11.63 6.25
N PHE A 54 -9.23 11.39 7.17
CA PHE A 54 -7.87 10.96 6.80
C PHE A 54 -7.87 9.59 6.13
N ALA A 55 -8.68 8.63 6.62
CA ALA A 55 -8.84 7.32 5.99
C ALA A 55 -9.42 7.43 4.56
N ALA A 56 -10.46 8.26 4.36
CA ALA A 56 -11.04 8.50 3.05
C ALA A 56 -10.04 9.16 2.08
N LEU A 57 -9.32 10.18 2.54
CA LEU A 57 -8.29 10.87 1.75
C LEU A 57 -7.17 9.91 1.34
N THR A 58 -6.68 9.10 2.30
CA THR A 58 -5.63 8.11 2.04
C THR A 58 -6.09 7.05 1.05
N THR A 59 -7.33 6.59 1.19
CA THR A 59 -7.94 5.63 0.25
C THR A 59 -7.99 6.20 -1.16
N ALA A 60 -8.56 7.39 -1.32
CA ALA A 60 -8.67 8.04 -2.63
C ALA A 60 -7.30 8.27 -3.28
N ALA A 61 -6.35 8.81 -2.52
CA ALA A 61 -4.99 9.06 -3.00
C ALA A 61 -4.26 7.75 -3.36
N SER A 62 -4.42 6.70 -2.55
CA SER A 62 -3.82 5.39 -2.81
C SER A 62 -4.40 4.72 -4.07
N VAL A 63 -5.71 4.80 -4.27
CA VAL A 63 -6.36 4.28 -5.48
C VAL A 63 -5.91 5.04 -6.72
N LEU A 64 -5.84 6.37 -6.64
CA LEU A 64 -5.30 7.19 -7.74
C LEU A 64 -3.83 6.84 -8.05
N GLY A 65 -3.00 6.65 -7.02
CA GLY A 65 -1.64 6.17 -7.17
C GLY A 65 -1.57 4.80 -7.82
N GLY A 66 -2.49 3.89 -7.46
CA GLY A 66 -2.64 2.57 -8.08
C GLY A 66 -3.01 2.66 -9.57
N VAL A 67 -3.92 3.57 -9.93
CA VAL A 67 -4.29 3.85 -11.33
C VAL A 67 -3.10 4.37 -12.12
N ILE A 68 -2.29 5.26 -11.53
CA ILE A 68 -1.04 5.72 -12.15
C ILE A 68 -0.06 4.56 -12.32
N GLY A 69 0.12 3.73 -11.27
CA GLY A 69 0.96 2.52 -11.32
C GLY A 69 0.51 1.54 -12.41
N TYR A 70 -0.79 1.30 -12.52
CA TYR A 70 -1.37 0.51 -13.61
C TYR A 70 -1.04 1.10 -14.99
N GLY A 71 -1.22 2.42 -15.16
CA GLY A 71 -0.90 3.11 -16.40
C GLY A 71 0.59 3.03 -16.77
N ILE A 72 1.48 3.17 -15.77
CA ILE A 72 2.93 2.99 -15.97
C ILE A 72 3.22 1.55 -16.41
N GLY A 73 2.67 0.55 -15.72
CA GLY A 73 2.85 -0.86 -16.07
C GLY A 73 2.38 -1.16 -17.49
N ALA A 74 1.20 -0.71 -17.86
CA ALA A 74 0.63 -0.92 -19.19
C ALA A 74 1.43 -0.21 -20.31
N GLY A 75 1.86 1.03 -20.05
CA GLY A 75 2.62 1.83 -21.04
C GLY A 75 4.08 1.41 -21.16
N ALA A 76 4.73 1.12 -20.03
CA ALA A 76 6.15 0.78 -20.02
C ALA A 76 6.42 -0.64 -20.53
N TRP A 77 5.48 -1.58 -20.39
CA TRP A 77 5.69 -2.96 -20.80
C TRP A 77 6.12 -3.09 -22.26
N HIS A 78 5.42 -2.44 -23.18
CA HIS A 78 5.74 -2.47 -24.61
C HIS A 78 7.13 -1.92 -24.99
N LEU A 79 7.77 -1.16 -24.07
CA LEU A 79 9.10 -0.63 -24.28
C LEU A 79 10.20 -1.57 -23.77
N PHE A 80 9.87 -2.45 -22.84
CA PHE A 80 10.85 -3.25 -22.12
C PHE A 80 10.62 -4.77 -22.18
N ASP A 81 9.55 -5.25 -22.81
CA ASP A 81 9.20 -6.67 -22.89
C ASP A 81 10.33 -7.53 -23.47
N GLN A 82 10.93 -7.11 -24.60
CA GLN A 82 12.05 -7.80 -25.22
C GLN A 82 13.28 -7.85 -24.29
N PHE A 83 13.58 -6.72 -23.63
CA PHE A 83 14.69 -6.69 -22.68
C PHE A 83 14.48 -7.69 -21.52
N PHE A 84 13.27 -7.77 -20.99
CA PHE A 84 12.94 -8.72 -19.92
C PHE A 84 13.05 -10.18 -20.36
N PHE A 85 12.57 -10.52 -21.55
CA PHE A 85 12.63 -11.88 -22.07
C PHE A 85 14.06 -12.32 -22.42
N GLU A 86 14.92 -11.40 -22.85
CA GLU A 86 16.29 -11.71 -23.26
C GLU A 86 17.28 -11.74 -22.10
N HIS A 87 17.08 -10.91 -21.07
CA HIS A 87 18.11 -10.68 -20.05
C HIS A 87 17.78 -11.21 -18.67
N ILE A 88 16.51 -11.52 -18.37
CA ILE A 88 16.13 -11.98 -17.02
C ILE A 88 15.88 -13.50 -17.02
N PRO A 89 16.75 -14.30 -16.35
CA PRO A 89 16.55 -15.74 -16.25
C PRO A 89 15.20 -16.09 -15.61
N GLY A 90 14.44 -16.99 -16.24
CA GLY A 90 13.13 -17.44 -15.77
C GLY A 90 11.95 -16.58 -16.24
N VAL A 91 12.19 -15.47 -16.92
CA VAL A 91 11.15 -14.70 -17.60
C VAL A 91 11.13 -15.10 -19.06
N SER A 92 10.14 -15.89 -19.44
CA SER A 92 9.88 -16.30 -20.84
C SER A 92 8.46 -15.92 -21.24
N PRO A 93 8.16 -15.85 -22.56
CA PRO A 93 6.80 -15.62 -23.03
C PRO A 93 5.78 -16.61 -22.44
N GLU A 94 6.18 -17.89 -22.24
CA GLU A 94 5.31 -18.91 -21.64
C GLU A 94 5.07 -18.66 -20.15
N SER A 95 6.13 -18.34 -19.39
CA SER A 95 6.00 -18.00 -17.97
C SER A 95 5.17 -16.74 -17.77
N PHE A 96 5.36 -15.73 -18.63
CA PHE A 96 4.56 -14.52 -18.65
C PHE A 96 3.08 -14.83 -18.92
N ALA A 97 2.76 -15.59 -19.98
CA ALA A 97 1.39 -15.96 -20.31
C ALA A 97 0.72 -16.78 -19.20
N ARG A 98 1.48 -17.66 -18.51
CA ARG A 98 0.98 -18.41 -17.35
C ARG A 98 0.58 -17.50 -16.21
N VAL A 99 1.44 -16.54 -15.84
CA VAL A 99 1.16 -15.57 -14.77
C VAL A 99 0.01 -14.65 -15.18
N GLN A 100 -0.02 -14.18 -16.41
CA GLN A 100 -1.14 -13.40 -16.97
C GLN A 100 -2.46 -14.16 -16.88
N GLY A 101 -2.47 -15.45 -17.21
CA GLY A 101 -3.65 -16.32 -17.07
C GLY A 101 -4.13 -16.48 -15.62
N LEU A 102 -3.20 -16.58 -14.65
CA LEU A 102 -3.54 -16.59 -13.23
C LEU A 102 -4.14 -15.25 -12.77
N TYR A 103 -3.55 -14.13 -13.19
CA TYR A 103 -4.13 -12.81 -12.92
C TYR A 103 -5.52 -12.68 -13.55
N GLY A 104 -5.73 -13.09 -14.81
CA GLY A 104 -7.03 -13.03 -15.47
C GLY A 104 -8.10 -13.92 -14.81
N ARG A 105 -7.70 -14.99 -14.11
CA ARG A 105 -8.62 -15.87 -13.39
C ARG A 105 -8.97 -15.39 -12.00
N TYR A 106 -8.05 -14.68 -11.32
CA TYR A 106 -8.15 -14.28 -9.93
C TYR A 106 -7.92 -12.77 -9.74
N ASP A 107 -8.07 -11.97 -10.78
CA ASP A 107 -7.73 -10.55 -10.84
C ASP A 107 -8.20 -9.75 -9.62
N PHE A 108 -9.47 -9.88 -9.24
CA PHE A 108 -10.02 -9.22 -8.05
C PHE A 108 -9.29 -9.65 -6.77
N TRP A 109 -9.13 -10.97 -6.56
CA TRP A 109 -8.58 -11.49 -5.31
C TRP A 109 -7.09 -11.18 -5.14
N VAL A 110 -6.32 -11.20 -6.22
CA VAL A 110 -4.90 -10.86 -6.20
C VAL A 110 -4.72 -9.40 -5.77
N ILE A 111 -5.45 -8.48 -6.38
CA ILE A 111 -5.39 -7.04 -6.04
C ILE A 111 -5.98 -6.78 -4.66
N PHE A 112 -7.08 -7.43 -4.31
CA PHE A 112 -7.72 -7.29 -3.00
C PHE A 112 -6.79 -7.73 -1.87
N LEU A 113 -6.18 -8.92 -1.96
CA LEU A 113 -5.26 -9.43 -0.95
C LEU A 113 -3.99 -8.59 -0.86
N ALA A 114 -3.44 -8.15 -2.00
CA ALA A 114 -2.28 -7.27 -2.03
C ALA A 114 -2.56 -5.93 -1.34
N GLY A 115 -3.72 -5.34 -1.58
CA GLY A 115 -4.10 -4.06 -0.96
C GLY A 115 -4.40 -4.15 0.54
N LEU A 116 -4.83 -5.33 1.02
CA LEU A 116 -5.16 -5.58 2.42
C LEU A 116 -3.91 -5.95 3.25
N THR A 117 -2.98 -6.69 2.67
CA THR A 117 -1.78 -7.20 3.33
C THR A 117 -0.67 -6.13 3.36
N PRO A 118 0.38 -6.30 4.19
CA PRO A 118 1.54 -5.40 4.22
C PRO A 118 2.50 -5.60 3.03
N LEU A 119 2.08 -6.30 1.98
CA LEU A 119 2.88 -6.46 0.76
C LEU A 119 3.03 -5.13 0.03
N PRO A 120 4.14 -4.93 -0.73
CA PRO A 120 4.35 -3.72 -1.51
C PRO A 120 3.31 -3.58 -2.62
N TYR A 121 2.27 -2.81 -2.38
CA TYR A 121 1.10 -2.69 -3.26
C TYR A 121 1.47 -2.23 -4.67
N LYS A 122 2.47 -1.35 -4.81
CA LYS A 122 3.00 -0.90 -6.11
C LYS A 122 3.42 -2.03 -7.05
N VAL A 123 3.94 -3.15 -6.52
CA VAL A 123 4.31 -4.29 -7.36
C VAL A 123 3.08 -4.85 -8.04
N PHE A 124 1.97 -4.92 -7.33
CA PHE A 124 0.71 -5.43 -7.87
C PHE A 124 0.03 -4.43 -8.81
N THR A 125 0.14 -3.11 -8.55
CA THR A 125 -0.42 -2.10 -9.46
C THR A 125 0.32 -2.05 -10.78
N LEU A 126 1.66 -2.08 -10.75
CA LEU A 126 2.49 -2.16 -11.95
C LEU A 126 2.25 -3.46 -12.72
N SER A 127 2.27 -4.62 -12.03
CA SER A 127 2.02 -5.92 -12.65
C SER A 127 0.63 -6.02 -13.25
N ALA A 128 -0.38 -5.43 -12.60
CA ALA A 128 -1.74 -5.37 -13.11
C ALA A 128 -1.81 -4.66 -14.48
N GLY A 129 -1.03 -3.58 -14.64
CA GLY A 129 -0.90 -2.90 -15.93
C GLY A 129 -0.12 -3.73 -16.96
N VAL A 130 1.00 -4.33 -16.56
CA VAL A 130 1.83 -5.21 -17.40
C VAL A 130 1.01 -6.37 -17.95
N PHE A 131 0.20 -7.02 -17.11
CA PHE A 131 -0.64 -8.15 -17.51
C PHE A 131 -1.97 -7.75 -18.15
N ALA A 132 -2.23 -6.42 -18.28
CA ALA A 132 -3.46 -5.85 -18.85
C ALA A 132 -4.74 -6.44 -18.26
N ILE A 133 -4.78 -6.58 -16.91
CA ILE A 133 -5.97 -7.09 -16.22
C ILE A 133 -7.15 -6.12 -16.38
N ASN A 134 -8.36 -6.61 -16.15
CA ASN A 134 -9.55 -5.80 -16.28
C ASN A 134 -9.51 -4.55 -15.38
N PHE A 135 -9.37 -3.35 -15.98
CA PHE A 135 -9.18 -2.10 -15.27
C PHE A 135 -10.31 -1.75 -14.28
N PRO A 136 -11.60 -1.88 -14.64
CA PRO A 136 -12.71 -1.73 -13.69
C PRO A 136 -12.60 -2.65 -12.47
N VAL A 137 -12.24 -3.92 -12.66
CA VAL A 137 -12.05 -4.89 -11.57
C VAL A 137 -10.86 -4.50 -10.69
N PHE A 138 -9.75 -4.06 -11.30
CA PHE A 138 -8.60 -3.53 -10.60
C PHE A 138 -8.98 -2.34 -9.69
N VAL A 139 -9.70 -1.35 -10.23
CA VAL A 139 -10.12 -0.17 -9.46
C VAL A 139 -11.05 -0.55 -8.33
N LEU A 140 -12.04 -1.44 -8.58
CA LEU A 140 -12.98 -1.90 -7.57
C LEU A 140 -12.26 -2.65 -6.44
N ALA A 141 -11.40 -3.61 -6.77
CA ALA A 141 -10.61 -4.36 -5.78
C ALA A 141 -9.70 -3.46 -4.96
N SER A 142 -9.08 -2.46 -5.61
CA SER A 142 -8.25 -1.43 -4.97
C SER A 142 -9.05 -0.57 -4.00
N CYS A 143 -10.21 -0.07 -4.43
CA CYS A 143 -11.10 0.73 -3.58
C CYS A 143 -11.52 -0.03 -2.33
N ILE A 144 -11.94 -1.29 -2.49
CA ILE A 144 -12.44 -2.10 -1.37
C ILE A 144 -11.29 -2.46 -0.44
N SER A 145 -10.17 -2.96 -0.95
CA SER A 145 -9.04 -3.42 -0.11
C SER A 145 -8.34 -2.28 0.63
N ARG A 146 -7.99 -1.21 -0.08
CA ARG A 146 -7.34 -0.03 0.53
C ARG A 146 -8.32 0.72 1.43
N GLY A 147 -9.59 0.82 1.01
CA GLY A 147 -10.65 1.35 1.86
C GLY A 147 -10.78 0.58 3.16
N LEU A 148 -10.97 -0.73 3.09
CA LEU A 148 -11.08 -1.57 4.28
C LEU A 148 -9.86 -1.39 5.21
N ARG A 149 -8.64 -1.43 4.67
CA ARG A 149 -7.41 -1.24 5.45
C ARG A 149 -7.39 0.10 6.17
N PHE A 150 -7.57 1.21 5.46
CA PHE A 150 -7.43 2.54 6.06
C PHE A 150 -8.62 2.92 6.94
N PHE A 151 -9.84 2.49 6.60
CA PHE A 151 -11.01 2.73 7.45
C PHE A 151 -10.99 1.88 8.72
N VAL A 152 -10.43 0.66 8.70
CA VAL A 152 -10.20 -0.12 9.91
C VAL A 152 -9.18 0.61 10.82
N LEU A 153 -8.04 1.06 10.28
CA LEU A 153 -7.05 1.83 11.05
C LEU A 153 -7.64 3.14 11.60
N GLY A 154 -8.30 3.93 10.75
CA GLY A 154 -8.96 5.17 11.15
C GLY A 154 -10.07 4.95 12.17
N GLY A 155 -10.88 3.90 12.00
CA GLY A 155 -11.96 3.52 12.90
C GLY A 155 -11.49 3.09 14.28
N LEU A 156 -10.42 2.32 14.34
CA LEU A 156 -9.78 1.96 15.60
C LEU A 156 -9.33 3.20 16.38
N VAL A 157 -8.67 4.15 15.70
CA VAL A 157 -8.24 5.39 16.36
C VAL A 157 -9.41 6.30 16.70
N TYR A 158 -10.41 6.41 15.82
CA TYR A 158 -11.62 7.16 16.11
C TYR A 158 -12.32 6.69 17.39
N ARG A 159 -12.37 5.36 17.60
CA ARG A 159 -13.09 4.77 18.74
C ARG A 159 -12.26 4.67 20.01
N TRP A 160 -10.96 4.38 19.88
CA TRP A 160 -10.08 4.08 21.01
C TRP A 160 -8.78 4.92 21.01
N GLY A 161 -8.76 6.09 20.38
CA GLY A 161 -7.54 6.88 20.18
C GLY A 161 -6.76 7.22 21.45
N SER A 162 -7.46 7.54 22.55
CA SER A 162 -6.81 7.82 23.84
C SER A 162 -6.14 6.59 24.47
N ALA A 163 -6.82 5.43 24.39
CA ALA A 163 -6.28 4.16 24.89
C ALA A 163 -5.11 3.67 24.03
N LEU A 164 -5.24 3.80 22.70
CA LEU A 164 -4.18 3.45 21.74
C LEU A 164 -2.94 4.32 21.92
N ARG A 165 -3.09 5.62 22.14
CA ARG A 165 -1.97 6.53 22.41
C ARG A 165 -1.19 6.08 23.65
N GLY A 166 -1.89 5.77 24.75
CA GLY A 166 -1.26 5.27 25.96
C GLY A 166 -0.58 3.91 25.79
N ALA A 167 -1.14 3.02 24.97
CA ALA A 167 -0.55 1.72 24.66
C ALA A 167 0.70 1.85 23.76
N ILE A 168 0.65 2.73 22.76
CA ILE A 168 1.79 3.00 21.87
C ILE A 168 2.94 3.62 22.65
N ASP A 169 2.67 4.61 23.51
CA ASP A 169 3.69 5.26 24.33
C ASP A 169 4.37 4.29 25.30
N ARG A 170 3.61 3.31 25.85
CA ARG A 170 4.15 2.27 26.73
C ARG A 170 4.93 1.17 26.02
N HIS A 171 4.50 0.78 24.82
CA HIS A 171 5.01 -0.41 24.13
C HIS A 171 5.61 -0.08 22.76
N PHE A 172 6.04 1.14 22.52
CA PHE A 172 6.55 1.61 21.23
C PHE A 172 7.63 0.69 20.64
N ASN A 173 8.58 0.25 21.46
CA ASN A 173 9.63 -0.68 21.02
C ASN A 173 9.05 -2.04 20.60
N THR A 174 8.08 -2.56 21.34
CA THR A 174 7.44 -3.87 21.03
C THR A 174 6.68 -3.81 19.71
N PHE A 175 5.90 -2.75 19.47
CA PHE A 175 5.20 -2.58 18.19
C PHE A 175 6.17 -2.44 17.01
N THR A 176 7.29 -1.72 17.20
CA THR A 176 8.32 -1.58 16.16
C THR A 176 8.96 -2.93 15.81
N TRP A 177 9.25 -3.77 16.81
CA TRP A 177 9.78 -5.11 16.60
C TRP A 177 8.78 -6.04 15.93
N ILE A 178 7.53 -6.05 16.35
CA ILE A 178 6.46 -6.86 15.73
C ILE A 178 6.28 -6.48 14.26
N PHE A 179 6.24 -5.18 13.95
CA PHE A 179 6.12 -4.70 12.57
C PHE A 179 7.33 -5.11 11.72
N GLY A 180 8.55 -4.99 12.26
CA GLY A 180 9.78 -5.43 11.60
C GLY A 180 9.79 -6.92 11.31
N ILE A 181 9.38 -7.75 12.27
CA ILE A 181 9.29 -9.21 12.11
C ILE A 181 8.23 -9.59 11.07
N LEU A 182 7.06 -8.95 11.07
CA LEU A 182 6.00 -9.19 10.08
C LEU A 182 6.45 -8.82 8.66
N LEU A 183 7.20 -7.72 8.51
CA LEU A 183 7.79 -7.31 7.23
C LEU A 183 8.79 -8.36 6.72
N VAL A 184 9.73 -8.78 7.58
CA VAL A 184 10.74 -9.80 7.23
C VAL A 184 10.06 -11.14 6.93
N ALA A 185 9.10 -11.57 7.74
CA ALA A 185 8.34 -12.79 7.52
C ALA A 185 7.56 -12.74 6.19
N GLY A 186 6.94 -11.61 5.86
CA GLY A 186 6.27 -11.42 4.57
C GLY A 186 7.21 -11.56 3.38
N PHE A 187 8.40 -10.98 3.46
CA PHE A 187 9.43 -11.15 2.43
C PHE A 187 9.98 -12.58 2.37
N ALA A 188 10.18 -13.23 3.52
CA ALA A 188 10.67 -14.61 3.59
C ALA A 188 9.66 -15.59 2.97
N VAL A 189 8.36 -15.43 3.23
CA VAL A 189 7.31 -16.25 2.62
C VAL A 189 7.32 -16.10 1.09
N VAL A 190 7.44 -14.86 0.58
CA VAL A 190 7.54 -14.62 -0.87
C VAL A 190 8.81 -15.25 -1.47
N ALA A 191 9.94 -15.22 -0.74
CA ALA A 191 11.20 -15.83 -1.18
C ALA A 191 11.17 -17.37 -1.14
N LEU A 192 10.43 -17.97 -0.20
CA LEU A 192 10.30 -19.44 -0.07
C LEU A 192 9.30 -20.05 -1.06
N LEU A 193 8.39 -19.24 -1.61
CA LEU A 193 7.42 -19.66 -2.65
C LEU A 193 8.00 -19.57 -4.07
N ARG A 194 9.28 -19.21 -4.20
CA ARG A 194 10.06 -19.20 -5.44
C ARG A 194 10.80 -20.52 -5.63
#